data_bbe442392771207e9b888bbe01951f9a
#
_entry.id   bbe442392771207e9b888bbe01951f9a
#
_cell.length_a   1.000
_cell.length_b   1.000
_cell.length_c   1.000
_cell.angle_alpha   90.00
_cell.angle_beta   90.00
_cell.angle_gamma   90.00
#
_symmetry.space_group_name_H-M   'P 1'
#
loop_
_entity.id
_entity.type
_entity.pdbx_description
1 polymer ?
#
loop_
_entity_poly.entity_id
_entity_poly.type
_entity_poly.pdbx_seq_one_letter_code
_entity_poly.pdbx_strand_id
1 'polypeptide(L)'
;MQGGPWYAVVEGLRDGLNELGLVEGKNFVLEIRDTEGDLKAVERAAKELEQTKVNLIYTAATSVSLSAQKATEKTPIVFVAGTNPVTVKLVNSIRAPGDRLTGVHVRATDLIGKRLELLREIIPDLRRVVTFYNPSNRSAIEGAKEAREAARLLGLELIERKVASVEELQNALRTYRTGEADAFIAVSDAMIDSQIQSVIDMARANRLPTMHYELIAVEQGGLVSYSSDFKDAGRQSAKYVQQILAGTSPAQLPVEGIDTLKFVINLKTARQIGLNIPERILLRADKVIE
;
A
#
# COMPACT_ATOMS: atom_id res chain seq x y z
N MET A 1 11.98 -9.35 8.61
CA MET A 1 12.52 -8.42 7.59
C MET A 1 12.00 -7.01 7.87
N GLN A 2 12.88 -6.10 8.27
CA GLN A 2 12.57 -4.69 8.38
C GLN A 2 12.68 -4.08 6.98
N GLY A 3 11.58 -3.60 6.35
CA GLY A 3 11.70 -2.91 5.08
C GLY A 3 10.53 -2.97 4.09
N GLY A 4 9.36 -3.38 4.49
CA GLY A 4 8.17 -3.24 3.64
C GLY A 4 7.56 -1.81 3.73
N PRO A 5 6.68 -1.41 2.79
CA PRO A 5 6.12 -0.06 2.72
C PRO A 5 5.39 0.36 4.00
N TRP A 6 4.85 -0.60 4.71
CA TRP A 6 4.10 -0.38 5.95
C TRP A 6 4.98 -0.05 7.16
N TYR A 7 6.30 -0.32 7.09
CA TYR A 7 7.25 0.13 8.11
C TYR A 7 7.37 1.65 8.15
N ALA A 8 7.34 2.33 7.00
CA ALA A 8 7.32 3.78 6.95
C ALA A 8 6.11 4.37 7.69
N VAL A 9 4.95 3.68 7.63
CA VAL A 9 3.75 4.06 8.41
C VAL A 9 4.03 3.99 9.91
N VAL A 10 4.67 2.92 10.39
CA VAL A 10 4.98 2.73 11.82
C VAL A 10 6.03 3.75 12.31
N GLU A 11 7.04 4.04 11.48
CA GLU A 11 8.00 5.12 11.78
C GLU A 11 7.30 6.48 11.87
N GLY A 12 6.44 6.79 10.89
CA GLY A 12 5.66 8.02 10.90
C GLY A 12 4.74 8.12 12.12
N LEU A 13 4.10 7.01 12.53
CA LEU A 13 3.30 6.97 13.76
C LEU A 13 4.13 7.32 14.99
N ARG A 14 5.33 6.74 15.13
CA ARG A 14 6.23 7.06 16.25
C ARG A 14 6.63 8.53 16.23
N ASP A 15 7.01 9.06 15.07
CA ASP A 15 7.37 10.47 14.90
C ASP A 15 6.19 11.37 15.33
N GLY A 16 4.98 11.11 14.83
CA GLY A 16 3.79 11.87 15.17
C GLY A 16 3.38 11.78 16.64
N LEU A 17 3.50 10.60 17.25
CA LEU A 17 3.26 10.46 18.70
C LEU A 17 4.28 11.26 19.53
N ASN A 18 5.55 11.26 19.14
CA ASN A 18 6.59 12.06 19.80
C ASN A 18 6.32 13.57 19.64
N GLU A 19 5.93 14.04 18.45
CA GLU A 19 5.51 15.43 18.20
C GLU A 19 4.34 15.86 19.10
N LEU A 20 3.43 14.92 19.41
CA LEU A 20 2.31 15.13 20.33
C LEU A 20 2.66 14.96 21.81
N GLY A 21 3.96 14.79 22.13
CA GLY A 21 4.46 14.66 23.50
C GLY A 21 4.27 13.26 24.13
N LEU A 22 3.90 12.25 23.32
CA LEU A 22 3.77 10.86 23.76
C LEU A 22 5.06 10.10 23.50
N VAL A 23 5.69 9.59 24.56
CA VAL A 23 6.99 8.90 24.52
C VAL A 23 6.78 7.41 24.75
N GLU A 24 7.29 6.57 23.85
CA GLU A 24 7.24 5.11 23.95
C GLU A 24 7.99 4.65 25.23
N GLY A 25 7.42 3.69 25.96
CA GLY A 25 7.92 3.20 27.24
C GLY A 25 7.56 4.07 28.46
N LYS A 26 7.00 5.29 28.23
CA LYS A 26 6.57 6.20 29.30
C LYS A 26 5.06 6.45 29.27
N ASN A 27 4.51 6.83 28.12
CA ASN A 27 3.09 7.15 27.96
C ASN A 27 2.33 6.02 27.26
N PHE A 28 3.00 5.23 26.43
CA PHE A 28 2.45 4.08 25.72
C PHE A 28 3.52 3.01 25.50
N VAL A 29 3.08 1.80 25.16
CA VAL A 29 3.91 0.69 24.67
C VAL A 29 3.37 0.28 23.31
N LEU A 30 4.24 0.21 22.31
CA LEU A 30 3.91 -0.26 20.96
C LEU A 30 4.33 -1.72 20.81
N GLU A 31 3.34 -2.60 20.74
CA GLU A 31 3.53 -4.04 20.49
C GLU A 31 3.30 -4.36 19.04
N ILE A 32 4.34 -4.73 18.30
CA ILE A 32 4.28 -4.97 16.86
C ILE A 32 4.07 -6.46 16.56
N ARG A 33 3.12 -6.77 15.69
CA ARG A 33 2.90 -8.09 15.08
C ARG A 33 3.09 -7.99 13.58
N ASP A 34 4.24 -8.42 13.09
CA ASP A 34 4.48 -8.56 11.65
C ASP A 34 4.00 -9.94 11.22
N THR A 35 3.06 -9.97 10.27
CA THR A 35 2.43 -11.20 9.77
C THR A 35 2.82 -11.51 8.33
N GLU A 36 3.74 -10.76 7.74
CA GLU A 36 4.28 -10.97 6.39
C GLU A 36 3.20 -11.17 5.30
N GLY A 37 2.05 -10.51 5.47
CA GLY A 37 0.91 -10.61 4.54
C GLY A 37 -0.01 -11.81 4.76
N ASP A 38 0.23 -12.67 5.75
CA ASP A 38 -0.69 -13.76 6.14
C ASP A 38 -1.90 -13.20 6.89
N LEU A 39 -3.04 -13.08 6.21
CA LEU A 39 -4.28 -12.55 6.79
C LEU A 39 -4.86 -13.44 7.89
N LYS A 40 -4.60 -14.75 7.89
CA LYS A 40 -5.00 -15.63 8.99
C LYS A 40 -4.15 -15.38 10.24
N ALA A 41 -2.87 -15.08 10.06
CA ALA A 41 -2.01 -14.67 11.18
C ALA A 41 -2.46 -13.31 11.74
N VAL A 42 -2.91 -12.37 10.89
CA VAL A 42 -3.53 -11.11 11.34
C VAL A 42 -4.75 -11.37 12.21
N GLU A 43 -5.69 -12.23 11.78
CA GLU A 43 -6.88 -12.58 12.56
C GLU A 43 -6.50 -13.15 13.94
N ARG A 44 -5.50 -14.05 14.01
CA ARG A 44 -5.00 -14.60 15.29
C ARG A 44 -4.40 -13.52 16.17
N ALA A 45 -3.48 -12.71 15.63
CA ALA A 45 -2.81 -11.66 16.37
C ALA A 45 -3.79 -10.59 16.91
N ALA A 46 -4.76 -10.16 16.09
CA ALA A 46 -5.77 -9.20 16.51
C ALA A 46 -6.65 -9.73 17.65
N LYS A 47 -7.03 -11.01 17.59
CA LYS A 47 -7.80 -11.68 18.65
C LYS A 47 -7.00 -11.78 19.94
N GLU A 48 -5.72 -12.13 19.87
CA GLU A 48 -4.81 -12.16 21.02
C GLU A 48 -4.66 -10.78 21.67
N LEU A 49 -4.45 -9.74 20.87
CA LEU A 49 -4.36 -8.35 21.35
C LEU A 49 -5.66 -7.90 22.05
N GLU A 50 -6.83 -8.26 21.50
CA GLU A 50 -8.10 -7.97 22.19
C GLU A 50 -8.24 -8.73 23.51
N GLN A 51 -7.82 -10.00 23.56
CA GLN A 51 -7.83 -10.82 24.79
C GLN A 51 -6.90 -10.25 25.88
N THR A 52 -5.75 -9.68 25.49
CA THR A 52 -4.82 -9.00 26.41
C THR A 52 -5.28 -7.59 26.79
N LYS A 53 -6.43 -7.15 26.28
CA LYS A 53 -7.08 -5.85 26.59
C LYS A 53 -6.20 -4.65 26.25
N VAL A 54 -5.55 -4.67 25.07
CA VAL A 54 -4.88 -3.47 24.58
C VAL A 54 -5.87 -2.31 24.44
N ASN A 55 -5.39 -1.07 24.61
CA ASN A 55 -6.24 0.12 24.54
C ASN A 55 -6.77 0.37 23.13
N LEU A 56 -5.97 0.06 22.11
CA LEU A 56 -6.34 0.13 20.69
C LEU A 56 -5.45 -0.79 19.85
N ILE A 57 -5.91 -1.15 18.66
CA ILE A 57 -5.14 -1.83 17.64
C ILE A 57 -4.86 -0.82 16.52
N TYR A 58 -3.60 -0.68 16.12
CA TYR A 58 -3.20 0.08 14.95
C TYR A 58 -2.94 -0.88 13.79
N THR A 59 -3.51 -0.58 12.62
CA THR A 59 -3.37 -1.45 11.43
C THR A 59 -2.84 -0.69 10.23
N ALA A 60 -1.84 -1.25 9.57
CA ALA A 60 -1.29 -0.73 8.33
C ALA A 60 -1.62 -1.70 7.18
N ALA A 61 -2.31 -1.26 6.18
CA ALA A 61 -2.92 -1.90 5.02
C ALA A 61 -4.42 -2.21 5.20
N THR A 62 -5.18 -2.05 4.11
CA THR A 62 -6.64 -2.27 4.10
C THR A 62 -7.01 -3.72 4.43
N SER A 63 -6.30 -4.70 3.87
CA SER A 63 -6.55 -6.12 4.12
C SER A 63 -6.28 -6.51 5.57
N VAL A 64 -5.24 -5.94 6.18
CA VAL A 64 -4.92 -6.11 7.60
C VAL A 64 -6.03 -5.52 8.45
N SER A 65 -6.51 -4.31 8.13
CA SER A 65 -7.60 -3.63 8.85
C SER A 65 -8.91 -4.44 8.80
N LEU A 66 -9.27 -4.97 7.62
CA LEU A 66 -10.45 -5.82 7.44
C LEU A 66 -10.35 -7.13 8.26
N SER A 67 -9.18 -7.76 8.27
CA SER A 67 -8.94 -8.99 9.04
C SER A 67 -9.00 -8.73 10.54
N ALA A 68 -8.40 -7.62 11.02
CA ALA A 68 -8.48 -7.23 12.42
C ALA A 68 -9.92 -6.87 12.83
N GLN A 69 -10.66 -6.13 11.99
CA GLN A 69 -12.07 -5.82 12.21
C GLN A 69 -12.92 -7.08 12.39
N LYS A 70 -12.71 -8.08 11.52
CA LYS A 70 -13.44 -9.36 11.56
C LYS A 70 -13.12 -10.18 12.80
N ALA A 71 -11.87 -10.13 13.28
CA ALA A 71 -11.37 -10.96 14.36
C ALA A 71 -11.63 -10.38 15.76
N THR A 72 -12.05 -9.12 15.87
CA THR A 72 -12.24 -8.41 17.13
C THR A 72 -13.64 -7.79 17.21
N GLU A 73 -14.15 -7.53 18.42
CA GLU A 73 -15.51 -7.03 18.64
C GLU A 73 -15.54 -5.65 19.31
N LYS A 74 -14.60 -5.35 20.20
CA LYS A 74 -14.69 -4.19 21.12
C LYS A 74 -13.50 -3.24 21.02
N THR A 75 -12.30 -3.75 20.71
CA THR A 75 -11.08 -2.93 20.71
C THR A 75 -11.13 -1.87 19.61
N PRO A 76 -10.90 -0.60 19.91
CA PRO A 76 -10.76 0.45 18.90
C PRO A 76 -9.67 0.12 17.88
N ILE A 77 -9.92 0.45 16.61
CA ILE A 77 -8.92 0.26 15.54
C ILE A 77 -8.65 1.60 14.87
N VAL A 78 -7.36 1.99 14.84
CA VAL A 78 -6.86 3.07 14.00
C VAL A 78 -6.18 2.46 12.78
N PHE A 79 -6.61 2.83 11.59
CA PHE A 79 -6.09 2.24 10.36
C PHE A 79 -5.37 3.23 9.45
N VAL A 80 -4.42 2.71 8.65
CA VAL A 80 -3.93 3.34 7.43
C VAL A 80 -4.37 2.46 6.26
N ALA A 81 -5.33 2.93 5.45
CA ALA A 81 -5.93 2.16 4.38
C ALA A 81 -5.45 2.64 2.99
N GLY A 82 -5.09 1.72 2.11
CA GLY A 82 -4.74 2.02 0.71
C GLY A 82 -5.95 2.11 -0.21
N THR A 83 -6.96 1.28 0.05
CA THR A 83 -8.22 1.24 -0.71
C THR A 83 -9.27 2.07 0.01
N ASN A 84 -10.19 2.68 -0.74
CA ASN A 84 -11.26 3.49 -0.16
C ASN A 84 -12.01 2.69 0.93
N PRO A 85 -11.99 3.15 2.20
CA PRO A 85 -12.48 2.38 3.34
C PRO A 85 -14.00 2.20 3.33
N VAL A 86 -14.75 3.05 2.64
CA VAL A 86 -16.20 2.91 2.47
C VAL A 86 -16.51 1.82 1.44
N THR A 87 -15.81 1.82 0.31
CA THR A 87 -16.00 0.82 -0.76
C THR A 87 -15.75 -0.61 -0.25
N VAL A 88 -14.75 -0.79 0.58
CA VAL A 88 -14.44 -2.10 1.17
C VAL A 88 -15.22 -2.40 2.44
N LYS A 89 -16.11 -1.50 2.87
CA LYS A 89 -16.95 -1.62 4.09
C LYS A 89 -16.11 -1.74 5.38
N LEU A 90 -14.99 -1.04 5.44
CA LEU A 90 -14.21 -0.90 6.67
C LEU A 90 -14.88 0.12 7.61
N VAL A 91 -15.48 1.17 7.01
CA VAL A 91 -16.28 2.17 7.71
C VAL A 91 -17.58 2.47 6.94
N ASN A 92 -18.58 3.05 7.61
CA ASN A 92 -19.84 3.40 7.00
C ASN A 92 -19.75 4.64 6.10
N SER A 93 -18.98 5.64 6.52
CA SER A 93 -18.69 6.85 5.74
C SER A 93 -17.37 7.49 6.19
N ILE A 94 -16.82 8.36 5.35
CA ILE A 94 -15.59 9.11 5.67
C ILE A 94 -15.84 10.09 6.83
N ARG A 95 -16.97 10.81 6.81
CA ARG A 95 -17.29 11.86 7.79
C ARG A 95 -17.73 11.29 9.15
N ALA A 96 -18.43 10.17 9.14
CA ALA A 96 -18.91 9.47 10.33
C ALA A 96 -18.61 7.97 10.17
N PRO A 97 -17.45 7.48 10.62
CA PRO A 97 -17.03 6.08 10.42
C PRO A 97 -18.02 5.07 11.02
N GLY A 98 -18.64 5.43 12.15
CA GLY A 98 -19.85 4.77 12.64
C GLY A 98 -19.67 3.58 13.56
N ASP A 99 -18.49 3.28 14.04
CA ASP A 99 -18.22 2.20 15.00
C ASP A 99 -16.91 2.45 15.75
N ARG A 100 -16.14 1.46 15.98
CA ARG A 100 -14.84 1.46 16.68
C ARG A 100 -13.63 1.67 15.76
N LEU A 101 -13.85 2.00 14.49
CA LEU A 101 -12.79 2.19 13.49
C LEU A 101 -12.70 3.63 13.02
N THR A 102 -11.48 4.15 12.91
CA THR A 102 -11.15 5.42 12.25
C THR A 102 -9.72 5.37 11.74
N GLY A 103 -9.27 6.38 11.02
CA GLY A 103 -7.88 6.44 10.54
C GLY A 103 -7.68 7.32 9.32
N VAL A 104 -6.67 6.99 8.52
CA VAL A 104 -6.30 7.72 7.32
C VAL A 104 -6.36 6.84 6.08
N HIS A 105 -6.54 7.48 4.91
CA HIS A 105 -6.63 6.83 3.61
C HIS A 105 -5.57 7.38 2.66
N VAL A 106 -4.64 6.53 2.22
CA VAL A 106 -3.53 6.90 1.32
C VAL A 106 -3.87 6.79 -0.17
N ARG A 107 -5.12 6.55 -0.53
CA ARG A 107 -5.67 6.59 -1.89
C ARG A 107 -4.91 5.72 -2.92
N ALA A 108 -4.29 4.62 -2.46
CA ALA A 108 -3.47 3.77 -3.33
C ALA A 108 -4.26 3.22 -4.53
N THR A 109 -5.52 2.85 -4.33
CA THR A 109 -6.42 2.37 -5.39
C THR A 109 -6.92 3.49 -6.28
N ASP A 110 -7.30 4.65 -5.71
CA ASP A 110 -7.87 5.80 -6.44
C ASP A 110 -6.89 6.38 -7.48
N LEU A 111 -5.58 6.23 -7.24
CA LEU A 111 -4.52 6.77 -8.11
C LEU A 111 -4.07 5.82 -9.23
N ILE A 112 -4.68 4.64 -9.37
CA ILE A 112 -4.28 3.63 -10.38
C ILE A 112 -4.41 4.19 -11.79
N GLY A 113 -5.48 4.89 -12.11
CA GLY A 113 -5.67 5.54 -13.41
C GLY A 113 -4.53 6.51 -13.73
N LYS A 114 -4.15 7.35 -12.75
CA LYS A 114 -3.03 8.29 -12.92
C LYS A 114 -1.68 7.61 -13.11
N ARG A 115 -1.46 6.48 -12.43
CA ARG A 115 -0.25 5.68 -12.62
C ARG A 115 -0.16 5.09 -14.02
N LEU A 116 -1.27 4.58 -14.57
CA LEU A 116 -1.32 4.09 -15.95
C LEU A 116 -1.10 5.19 -16.97
N GLU A 117 -1.65 6.41 -16.77
CA GLU A 117 -1.37 7.56 -17.60
C GLU A 117 0.13 7.90 -17.60
N LEU A 118 0.73 8.00 -16.41
CA LEU A 118 2.17 8.28 -16.26
C LEU A 118 3.03 7.20 -16.92
N LEU A 119 2.64 5.93 -16.78
CA LEU A 119 3.34 4.81 -17.39
C LEU A 119 3.30 4.92 -18.92
N ARG A 120 2.16 5.30 -19.51
CA ARG A 120 2.01 5.55 -20.94
C ARG A 120 2.80 6.76 -21.43
N GLU A 121 2.95 7.79 -20.61
CA GLU A 121 3.80 8.94 -20.93
C GLU A 121 5.30 8.58 -20.93
N ILE A 122 5.71 7.63 -20.06
CA ILE A 122 7.07 7.10 -19.95
C ILE A 122 7.37 6.13 -21.09
N ILE A 123 6.39 5.30 -21.48
CA ILE A 123 6.50 4.25 -22.50
C ILE A 123 5.49 4.53 -23.62
N PRO A 124 5.86 5.25 -24.69
CA PRO A 124 4.91 5.67 -25.73
C PRO A 124 4.19 4.52 -26.44
N ASP A 125 4.86 3.36 -26.60
CA ASP A 125 4.34 2.17 -27.26
C ASP A 125 3.69 1.17 -26.29
N LEU A 126 3.36 1.59 -25.07
CA LEU A 126 2.71 0.77 -24.05
C LEU A 126 1.37 0.23 -24.57
N ARG A 127 1.20 -1.09 -24.55
CA ARG A 127 -0.02 -1.79 -24.95
C ARG A 127 -0.52 -2.75 -23.88
N ARG A 128 0.40 -3.49 -23.23
CA ARG A 128 0.08 -4.57 -22.29
C ARG A 128 0.72 -4.28 -20.94
N VAL A 129 -0.10 -4.32 -19.91
CA VAL A 129 0.36 -4.12 -18.53
C VAL A 129 0.00 -5.33 -17.69
N VAL A 130 0.97 -5.90 -16.97
CA VAL A 130 0.72 -7.04 -16.09
C VAL A 130 0.60 -6.59 -14.64
N THR A 131 -0.26 -7.27 -13.89
CA THR A 131 -0.34 -7.16 -12.43
C THR A 131 -0.48 -8.53 -11.79
N PHE A 132 0.07 -8.69 -10.57
CA PHE A 132 -0.12 -9.87 -9.72
C PHE A 132 -0.96 -9.49 -8.53
N TYR A 133 -1.91 -10.34 -8.13
CA TYR A 133 -2.71 -10.10 -6.93
C TYR A 133 -3.33 -11.38 -6.37
N ASN A 134 -3.61 -11.36 -5.07
CA ASN A 134 -4.30 -12.44 -4.39
C ASN A 134 -5.82 -12.33 -4.61
N PRO A 135 -6.48 -13.30 -5.27
CA PRO A 135 -7.91 -13.26 -5.55
C PRO A 135 -8.79 -13.43 -4.29
N SER A 136 -8.22 -13.76 -3.13
CA SER A 136 -8.90 -13.80 -1.84
C SER A 136 -8.78 -12.49 -1.04
N ASN A 137 -7.94 -11.55 -1.50
CA ASN A 137 -7.75 -10.25 -0.87
C ASN A 137 -8.72 -9.22 -1.48
N ARG A 138 -9.70 -8.78 -0.69
CA ARG A 138 -10.72 -7.83 -1.13
C ARG A 138 -10.13 -6.50 -1.61
N SER A 139 -9.09 -6.00 -0.93
CA SER A 139 -8.39 -4.78 -1.34
C SER A 139 -7.77 -4.93 -2.73
N ALA A 140 -7.10 -6.07 -2.97
CA ALA A 140 -6.45 -6.35 -4.23
C ALA A 140 -7.45 -6.57 -5.38
N ILE A 141 -8.60 -7.20 -5.10
CA ILE A 141 -9.70 -7.34 -6.06
C ILE A 141 -10.20 -5.97 -6.52
N GLU A 142 -10.47 -5.04 -5.58
CA GLU A 142 -10.89 -3.68 -5.94
C GLU A 142 -9.79 -2.94 -6.70
N GLY A 143 -8.52 -3.07 -6.30
CA GLY A 143 -7.39 -2.50 -7.04
C GLY A 143 -7.28 -3.04 -8.47
N ALA A 144 -7.42 -4.34 -8.66
CA ALA A 144 -7.41 -4.97 -10.00
C ALA A 144 -8.60 -4.52 -10.86
N LYS A 145 -9.78 -4.32 -10.24
CA LYS A 145 -10.97 -3.79 -10.92
C LYS A 145 -10.73 -2.35 -11.41
N GLU A 146 -10.19 -1.48 -10.56
CA GLU A 146 -9.84 -0.11 -10.94
C GLU A 146 -8.75 -0.09 -12.03
N ALA A 147 -7.74 -0.97 -11.93
CA ALA A 147 -6.70 -1.10 -12.95
C ALA A 147 -7.28 -1.53 -14.30
N ARG A 148 -8.24 -2.47 -14.31
CA ARG A 148 -8.90 -2.96 -15.53
C ARG A 148 -9.71 -1.85 -16.20
N GLU A 149 -10.50 -1.11 -15.42
CA GLU A 149 -11.30 0.00 -15.95
C GLU A 149 -10.41 1.12 -16.49
N ALA A 150 -9.38 1.50 -15.75
CA ALA A 150 -8.43 2.53 -16.20
C ALA A 150 -7.65 2.08 -17.46
N ALA A 151 -7.20 0.82 -17.53
CA ALA A 151 -6.54 0.26 -18.71
C ALA A 151 -7.48 0.31 -19.94
N ARG A 152 -8.74 -0.10 -19.76
CA ARG A 152 -9.76 -0.04 -20.83
C ARG A 152 -9.96 1.37 -21.36
N LEU A 153 -10.06 2.38 -20.48
CA LEU A 153 -10.21 3.78 -20.87
C LEU A 153 -8.98 4.33 -21.62
N LEU A 154 -7.80 3.81 -21.31
CA LEU A 154 -6.54 4.19 -21.96
C LEU A 154 -6.21 3.35 -23.20
N GLY A 155 -7.05 2.38 -23.58
CA GLY A 155 -6.79 1.48 -24.71
C GLY A 155 -5.64 0.49 -24.45
N LEU A 156 -5.39 0.13 -23.18
CA LEU A 156 -4.38 -0.82 -22.76
C LEU A 156 -5.01 -2.18 -22.42
N GLU A 157 -4.28 -3.26 -22.66
CA GLU A 157 -4.61 -4.59 -22.17
C GLU A 157 -4.04 -4.78 -20.76
N LEU A 158 -4.90 -5.13 -19.79
CA LEU A 158 -4.45 -5.54 -18.45
C LEU A 158 -4.37 -7.07 -18.37
N ILE A 159 -3.18 -7.59 -18.15
CA ILE A 159 -2.92 -9.02 -17.94
C ILE A 159 -2.93 -9.27 -16.42
N GLU A 160 -3.99 -9.94 -15.96
CA GLU A 160 -4.17 -10.24 -14.56
C GLU A 160 -3.62 -11.62 -14.21
N ARG A 161 -2.63 -11.68 -13.32
CA ARG A 161 -2.04 -12.90 -12.77
C ARG A 161 -2.52 -13.10 -11.34
N LYS A 162 -3.54 -13.94 -11.18
CA LYS A 162 -4.08 -14.30 -9.87
C LYS A 162 -3.16 -15.31 -9.20
N VAL A 163 -2.72 -15.02 -7.98
CA VAL A 163 -1.84 -15.87 -7.17
C VAL A 163 -2.39 -15.94 -5.75
N ALA A 164 -2.76 -17.12 -5.29
CA ALA A 164 -3.44 -17.31 -4.00
C ALA A 164 -2.46 -17.55 -2.84
N SER A 165 -1.16 -17.75 -3.13
CA SER A 165 -0.12 -17.98 -2.13
C SER A 165 1.22 -17.42 -2.58
N VAL A 166 2.15 -17.27 -1.63
CA VAL A 166 3.55 -16.89 -1.92
C VAL A 166 4.20 -17.89 -2.86
N GLU A 167 3.91 -19.20 -2.72
CA GLU A 167 4.45 -20.23 -3.59
C GLU A 167 3.96 -20.06 -5.03
N GLU A 168 2.67 -19.80 -5.24
CA GLU A 168 2.11 -19.51 -6.56
C GLU A 168 2.72 -18.25 -7.17
N LEU A 169 2.91 -17.19 -6.37
CA LEU A 169 3.59 -15.96 -6.80
C LEU A 169 5.02 -16.28 -7.24
N GLN A 170 5.81 -16.96 -6.41
CA GLN A 170 7.18 -17.32 -6.75
C GLN A 170 7.27 -18.18 -8.02
N ASN A 171 6.31 -19.06 -8.24
CA ASN A 171 6.20 -19.85 -9.47
C ASN A 171 5.87 -18.96 -10.68
N ALA A 172 4.92 -18.04 -10.54
CA ALA A 172 4.54 -17.10 -11.60
C ALA A 172 5.71 -16.19 -12.00
N LEU A 173 6.48 -15.70 -11.00
CA LEU A 173 7.67 -14.87 -11.25
C LEU A 173 8.79 -15.66 -11.97
N ARG A 174 9.05 -16.91 -11.58
CA ARG A 174 10.06 -17.77 -12.25
C ARG A 174 9.69 -18.11 -13.68
N THR A 175 8.41 -18.27 -13.95
CA THR A 175 7.93 -18.67 -15.28
C THR A 175 7.65 -17.48 -16.21
N TYR A 176 7.72 -16.26 -15.70
CA TYR A 176 7.53 -15.05 -16.49
C TYR A 176 8.55 -14.97 -17.62
N ARG A 177 8.12 -14.55 -18.81
CA ARG A 177 8.96 -14.43 -20.01
C ARG A 177 8.98 -12.98 -20.51
N THR A 178 10.16 -12.54 -20.92
CA THR A 178 10.35 -11.24 -21.59
C THR A 178 9.38 -11.12 -22.77
N GLY A 179 8.68 -10.00 -22.86
CA GLY A 179 7.72 -9.71 -23.90
C GLY A 179 6.28 -10.21 -23.62
N GLU A 180 5.99 -10.82 -22.47
CA GLU A 180 4.61 -11.12 -22.08
C GLU A 180 3.79 -9.84 -21.83
N ALA A 181 4.41 -8.83 -21.26
CA ALA A 181 3.84 -7.49 -21.09
C ALA A 181 4.92 -6.42 -21.34
N ASP A 182 4.46 -5.18 -21.51
CA ASP A 182 5.34 -4.03 -21.77
C ASP A 182 5.68 -3.28 -20.47
N ALA A 183 4.86 -3.46 -19.42
CA ALA A 183 5.11 -2.94 -18.08
C ALA A 183 4.36 -3.73 -16.99
N PHE A 184 4.80 -3.57 -15.75
CA PHE A 184 4.11 -4.03 -14.53
C PHE A 184 3.48 -2.84 -13.80
N ILE A 185 2.26 -3.03 -13.30
CA ILE A 185 1.62 -2.11 -12.35
C ILE A 185 1.26 -2.83 -11.05
N ALA A 186 1.67 -2.25 -9.93
CA ALA A 186 1.32 -2.75 -8.61
C ALA A 186 -0.09 -2.34 -8.22
N VAL A 187 -0.88 -3.29 -7.73
CA VAL A 187 -2.11 -3.06 -6.96
C VAL A 187 -1.86 -3.37 -5.50
N SER A 188 -2.59 -2.71 -4.59
CA SER A 188 -2.37 -2.86 -3.14
C SER A 188 -2.72 -4.27 -2.66
N ASP A 189 -1.69 -5.05 -2.33
CA ASP A 189 -1.82 -6.43 -1.84
C ASP A 189 -0.70 -6.77 -0.86
N ALA A 190 -1.05 -6.98 0.42
CA ALA A 190 -0.08 -7.24 1.48
C ALA A 190 0.82 -8.48 1.22
N MET A 191 0.29 -9.53 0.55
CA MET A 191 1.08 -10.71 0.19
C MET A 191 2.11 -10.36 -0.90
N ILE A 192 1.70 -9.61 -1.92
CA ILE A 192 2.63 -9.17 -2.99
C ILE A 192 3.67 -8.21 -2.41
N ASP A 193 3.26 -7.28 -1.55
CA ASP A 193 4.14 -6.31 -0.89
C ASP A 193 5.22 -7.01 -0.05
N SER A 194 4.86 -8.10 0.65
CA SER A 194 5.84 -8.89 1.40
C SER A 194 6.91 -9.56 0.52
N GLN A 195 6.65 -9.68 -0.77
CA GLN A 195 7.53 -10.29 -1.77
C GLN A 195 8.05 -9.29 -2.82
N ILE A 196 7.97 -8.00 -2.52
CA ILE A 196 8.22 -6.93 -3.51
C ILE A 196 9.60 -7.02 -4.15
N GLN A 197 10.64 -7.43 -3.40
CA GLN A 197 11.99 -7.61 -3.94
C GLN A 197 12.02 -8.68 -5.02
N SER A 198 11.33 -9.81 -4.84
CA SER A 198 11.23 -10.86 -5.86
C SER A 198 10.54 -10.37 -7.13
N VAL A 199 9.50 -9.53 -6.99
CA VAL A 199 8.82 -8.90 -8.13
C VAL A 199 9.75 -7.95 -8.89
N ILE A 200 10.51 -7.12 -8.15
CA ILE A 200 11.49 -6.18 -8.73
C ILE A 200 12.61 -6.94 -9.44
N ASP A 201 13.11 -8.01 -8.86
CA ASP A 201 14.22 -8.82 -9.44
C ASP A 201 13.74 -9.51 -10.72
N MET A 202 12.54 -10.08 -10.75
CA MET A 202 11.91 -10.63 -11.96
C MET A 202 11.76 -9.54 -13.02
N ALA A 203 11.23 -8.39 -12.68
CA ALA A 203 11.01 -7.29 -13.60
C ALA A 203 12.33 -6.80 -14.21
N ARG A 204 13.38 -6.64 -13.38
CA ARG A 204 14.72 -6.25 -13.84
C ARG A 204 15.34 -7.29 -14.78
N ALA A 205 15.25 -8.58 -14.44
CA ALA A 205 15.76 -9.68 -15.28
C ALA A 205 15.09 -9.72 -16.65
N ASN A 206 13.80 -9.32 -16.73
CA ASN A 206 13.02 -9.29 -17.95
C ASN A 206 12.96 -7.90 -18.63
N ARG A 207 13.75 -6.91 -18.14
CA ARG A 207 13.74 -5.52 -18.62
C ARG A 207 12.33 -4.91 -18.63
N LEU A 208 11.50 -5.30 -17.66
CA LEU A 208 10.10 -4.90 -17.53
C LEU A 208 10.01 -3.61 -16.67
N PRO A 209 9.57 -2.46 -17.22
CA PRO A 209 9.32 -1.27 -16.45
C PRO A 209 8.25 -1.51 -15.39
N THR A 210 8.43 -0.92 -14.19
CA THR A 210 7.51 -1.12 -13.06
C THR A 210 6.94 0.20 -12.55
N MET A 211 5.63 0.22 -12.26
CA MET A 211 4.94 1.32 -11.61
C MET A 211 4.38 0.85 -10.26
N HIS A 212 4.79 1.52 -9.20
CA HIS A 212 4.44 1.19 -7.83
C HIS A 212 3.53 2.25 -7.19
N TYR A 213 2.80 1.87 -6.16
CA TYR A 213 1.96 2.76 -5.37
C TYR A 213 2.62 3.19 -4.05
N GLU A 214 3.93 2.91 -3.91
CA GLU A 214 4.74 3.23 -2.73
C GLU A 214 6.18 3.56 -3.11
N LEU A 215 6.81 4.45 -2.34
CA LEU A 215 8.17 4.91 -2.56
C LEU A 215 9.21 3.81 -2.33
N ILE A 216 9.03 3.00 -1.29
CA ILE A 216 10.02 2.00 -0.86
C ILE A 216 10.36 1.02 -1.97
N ALA A 217 9.41 0.63 -2.81
CA ALA A 217 9.66 -0.25 -3.95
C ALA A 217 10.63 0.37 -4.96
N VAL A 218 10.57 1.69 -5.16
CA VAL A 218 11.49 2.40 -6.07
C VAL A 218 12.88 2.52 -5.44
N GLU A 219 12.98 2.71 -4.13
CA GLU A 219 14.26 2.71 -3.39
C GLU A 219 14.91 1.32 -3.39
N GLN A 220 14.13 0.25 -3.44
CA GLN A 220 14.58 -1.14 -3.58
C GLN A 220 14.89 -1.55 -5.03
N GLY A 221 14.74 -0.66 -6.00
CA GLY A 221 15.10 -0.90 -7.40
C GLY A 221 13.94 -1.02 -8.37
N GLY A 222 12.70 -0.74 -7.96
CA GLY A 222 11.59 -0.48 -8.87
C GLY A 222 11.85 0.78 -9.70
N LEU A 223 11.12 0.95 -10.81
CA LEU A 223 11.39 2.04 -11.74
C LEU A 223 10.73 3.36 -11.30
N VAL A 224 9.43 3.32 -11.02
CA VAL A 224 8.63 4.54 -10.79
C VAL A 224 7.59 4.30 -9.71
N SER A 225 7.32 5.32 -8.88
CA SER A 225 6.15 5.36 -8.04
C SER A 225 5.41 6.71 -8.16
N TYR A 226 4.09 6.63 -8.03
CA TYR A 226 3.23 7.79 -7.81
C TYR A 226 2.27 7.45 -6.67
N SER A 227 2.48 8.06 -5.50
CA SER A 227 1.88 7.62 -4.26
C SER A 227 1.68 8.74 -3.26
N SER A 228 0.78 8.53 -2.29
CA SER A 228 0.81 9.31 -1.05
C SER A 228 2.07 8.96 -0.25
N ASP A 229 2.51 9.90 0.59
CA ASP A 229 3.61 9.67 1.52
C ASP A 229 3.12 8.81 2.70
N PHE A 230 3.58 7.56 2.75
CA PHE A 230 3.19 6.58 3.78
C PHE A 230 3.73 6.94 5.16
N LYS A 231 4.91 7.55 5.23
CA LYS A 231 5.47 8.03 6.50
C LYS A 231 4.63 9.19 7.05
N ASP A 232 4.23 10.12 6.18
CA ASP A 232 3.33 11.21 6.55
C ASP A 232 1.95 10.70 6.96
N ALA A 233 1.43 9.65 6.30
CA ALA A 233 0.19 9.00 6.71
C ALA A 233 0.27 8.45 8.15
N GLY A 234 1.37 7.78 8.49
CA GLY A 234 1.63 7.33 9.85
C GLY A 234 1.67 8.49 10.82
N ARG A 235 2.41 9.56 10.51
CA ARG A 235 2.55 10.75 11.34
C ARG A 235 1.19 11.43 11.58
N GLN A 236 0.40 11.64 10.53
CA GLN A 236 -0.92 12.24 10.65
C GLN A 236 -1.91 11.37 11.42
N SER A 237 -1.77 10.03 11.38
CA SER A 237 -2.65 9.12 12.12
C SER A 237 -2.40 9.12 13.63
N ALA A 238 -1.26 9.62 14.11
CA ALA A 238 -0.90 9.68 15.53
C ALA A 238 -1.92 10.46 16.37
N LYS A 239 -2.56 11.51 15.81
CA LYS A 239 -3.61 12.26 16.48
C LYS A 239 -4.83 11.40 16.84
N TYR A 240 -5.18 10.41 16.03
CA TYR A 240 -6.28 9.49 16.32
C TYR A 240 -5.94 8.59 17.50
N VAL A 241 -4.70 8.09 17.54
CA VAL A 241 -4.19 7.29 18.64
C VAL A 241 -4.24 8.11 19.92
N GLN A 242 -3.74 9.34 19.92
CA GLN A 242 -3.76 10.24 21.07
C GLN A 242 -5.20 10.50 21.57
N GLN A 243 -6.12 10.84 20.66
CA GLN A 243 -7.51 11.16 21.00
C GLN A 243 -8.26 9.94 21.56
N ILE A 244 -8.03 8.75 21.01
CA ILE A 244 -8.65 7.52 21.50
C ILE A 244 -8.09 7.14 22.86
N LEU A 245 -6.78 7.26 23.09
CA LEU A 245 -6.17 7.04 24.40
C LEU A 245 -6.66 8.06 25.46
N ALA A 246 -7.06 9.26 25.03
CA ALA A 246 -7.69 10.27 25.87
C ALA A 246 -9.21 10.03 26.08
N GLY A 247 -9.79 8.97 25.51
CA GLY A 247 -11.20 8.57 25.71
C GLY A 247 -12.16 9.01 24.61
N THR A 248 -11.70 9.61 23.51
CA THR A 248 -12.57 9.96 22.38
C THR A 248 -12.99 8.70 21.63
N SER A 249 -14.28 8.56 21.34
CA SER A 249 -14.78 7.43 20.54
C SER A 249 -14.32 7.52 19.09
N PRO A 250 -13.80 6.44 18.47
CA PRO A 250 -13.48 6.42 17.04
C PRO A 250 -14.63 6.83 16.14
N ALA A 251 -15.86 6.53 16.52
CA ALA A 251 -17.08 6.91 15.76
C ALA A 251 -17.24 8.42 15.55
N GLN A 252 -16.61 9.24 16.39
CA GLN A 252 -16.64 10.70 16.32
C GLN A 252 -15.48 11.30 15.51
N LEU A 253 -14.54 10.48 15.09
CA LEU A 253 -13.31 10.89 14.42
C LEU A 253 -13.43 10.59 12.93
N PRO A 254 -13.57 11.60 12.04
CA PRO A 254 -13.67 11.38 10.61
C PRO A 254 -12.40 10.75 10.06
N VAL A 255 -12.54 9.92 9.03
CA VAL A 255 -11.40 9.43 8.25
C VAL A 255 -10.84 10.57 7.41
N GLU A 256 -9.53 10.71 7.34
CA GLU A 256 -8.88 11.72 6.52
C GLU A 256 -8.10 11.10 5.36
N GLY A 257 -8.10 11.79 4.22
CA GLY A 257 -7.25 11.46 3.07
C GLY A 257 -5.88 12.09 3.21
N ILE A 258 -4.86 11.41 2.70
CA ILE A 258 -3.51 11.96 2.57
C ILE A 258 -3.39 12.54 1.16
N ASP A 259 -3.23 13.86 1.09
CA ASP A 259 -3.15 14.60 -0.18
C ASP A 259 -1.71 14.91 -0.62
N THR A 260 -0.72 14.66 0.24
CA THR A 260 0.70 14.80 -0.11
C THR A 260 1.10 13.66 -1.04
N LEU A 261 1.20 13.95 -2.34
CA LEU A 261 1.59 12.99 -3.37
C LEU A 261 3.08 13.14 -3.69
N LYS A 262 3.72 12.03 -4.04
CA LYS A 262 5.12 11.95 -4.46
C LYS A 262 5.25 11.18 -5.76
N PHE A 263 5.92 11.79 -6.73
CA PHE A 263 6.31 11.17 -7.98
C PHE A 263 7.82 10.91 -7.97
N VAL A 264 8.22 9.64 -7.91
CA VAL A 264 9.63 9.27 -7.77
C VAL A 264 10.06 8.35 -8.91
N ILE A 265 11.23 8.63 -9.49
CA ILE A 265 11.79 7.88 -10.62
C ILE A 265 13.18 7.40 -10.26
N ASN A 266 13.50 6.13 -10.59
CA ASN A 266 14.81 5.55 -10.43
C ASN A 266 15.53 5.45 -11.78
N LEU A 267 16.44 6.39 -12.06
CA LEU A 267 17.23 6.42 -13.30
C LEU A 267 18.26 5.30 -13.37
N LYS A 268 18.76 4.81 -12.21
CA LYS A 268 19.65 3.63 -12.18
C LYS A 268 18.91 2.41 -12.74
N THR A 269 17.68 2.18 -12.31
CA THR A 269 16.85 1.10 -12.84
C THR A 269 16.50 1.31 -14.30
N ALA A 270 16.16 2.54 -14.70
CA ALA A 270 15.87 2.86 -16.11
C ALA A 270 17.05 2.48 -17.02
N ARG A 271 18.27 2.86 -16.62
CA ARG A 271 19.51 2.48 -17.36
C ARG A 271 19.73 0.96 -17.42
N GLN A 272 19.48 0.25 -16.31
CA GLN A 272 19.64 -1.22 -16.24
C GLN A 272 18.69 -1.97 -17.18
N ILE A 273 17.46 -1.48 -17.34
CA ILE A 273 16.46 -2.10 -18.23
C ILE A 273 16.52 -1.56 -19.67
N GLY A 274 17.40 -0.57 -19.94
CA GLY A 274 17.54 0.03 -21.27
C GLY A 274 16.42 0.99 -21.65
N LEU A 275 15.72 1.60 -20.67
CA LEU A 275 14.62 2.54 -20.88
C LEU A 275 15.13 3.99 -20.77
N ASN A 276 14.84 4.80 -21.78
CA ASN A 276 15.08 6.23 -21.73
C ASN A 276 13.83 6.96 -21.19
N ILE A 277 13.96 7.65 -20.07
CA ILE A 277 12.86 8.45 -19.50
C ILE A 277 12.85 9.83 -20.16
N PRO A 278 11.72 10.26 -20.76
CA PRO A 278 11.62 11.58 -21.37
C PRO A 278 11.91 12.70 -20.37
N GLU A 279 12.67 13.72 -20.77
CA GLU A 279 13.07 14.84 -19.90
C GLU A 279 11.87 15.53 -19.26
N ARG A 280 10.78 15.73 -20.03
CA ARG A 280 9.52 16.30 -19.51
C ARG A 280 8.92 15.54 -18.32
N ILE A 281 9.21 14.25 -18.22
CA ILE A 281 8.76 13.40 -17.10
C ILE A 281 9.68 13.58 -15.90
N LEU A 282 10.99 13.65 -16.12
CA LEU A 282 11.98 13.89 -15.07
C LEU A 282 11.75 15.24 -14.38
N LEU A 283 11.41 16.29 -15.15
CA LEU A 283 11.12 17.61 -14.60
C LEU A 283 9.87 17.66 -13.70
N ARG A 284 8.99 16.67 -13.80
CA ARG A 284 7.78 16.55 -12.97
C ARG A 284 8.01 15.69 -11.72
N ALA A 285 9.13 15.00 -11.63
CA ALA A 285 9.42 14.13 -10.50
C ALA A 285 9.80 14.94 -9.25
N ASP A 286 9.22 14.59 -8.11
CA ASP A 286 9.60 15.15 -6.80
C ASP A 286 10.98 14.68 -6.35
N LYS A 287 11.37 13.46 -6.79
CA LYS A 287 12.67 12.83 -6.48
C LYS A 287 13.13 11.97 -7.66
N VAL A 288 14.38 12.10 -8.03
CA VAL A 288 15.06 11.23 -8.99
C VAL A 288 16.20 10.52 -8.27
N ILE A 289 16.23 9.18 -8.35
CA ILE A 289 17.31 8.33 -7.80
C ILE A 289 18.29 8.05 -8.93
N GLU A 290 19.56 8.43 -8.74
CA GLU A 290 20.63 8.30 -9.73
C GLU A 290 21.56 7.10 -9.47
#